data_98b5b65eb435229fdaffbef862080ced
#
_entry.id   98b5b65eb435229fdaffbef862080ced
#
_cell.length_a   1.000
_cell.length_b   1.000
_cell.length_c   1.000
_cell.angle_alpha   90.00
_cell.angle_beta   90.00
_cell.angle_gamma   90.00
#
_symmetry.space_group_name_H-M   'P 1'
#
loop_
_entity.id
_entity.type
_entity.pdbx_description
1 polymer ?
#
loop_
_entity_poly.entity_id
_entity_poly.type
_entity_poly.pdbx_seq_one_letter_code
_entity_poly.pdbx_strand_id
1 'polypeptide(L)'
;MTEKKGFVLYFDAASSLAALCATQRGELLLALFDYAERTAKQSLTPETALASYPALDEQTRMAFRFMANSIERDTKKWERQRERRSQGAAQRY
;
A
#
# COMPACT_ATOMS: atom_id res chain seq x y z
N MET A 1 13.49 -7.65 15.25
CA MET A 1 12.13 -7.40 14.81
C MET A 1 12.12 -7.10 13.32
N THR A 2 11.22 -7.75 12.59
CA THR A 2 11.20 -7.63 11.14
C THR A 2 10.23 -6.53 10.72
N GLU A 3 10.73 -5.56 9.98
CA GLU A 3 9.88 -4.56 9.35
C GLU A 3 9.37 -5.11 8.03
N LYS A 4 8.19 -4.65 7.61
CA LYS A 4 7.65 -5.00 6.32
C LYS A 4 8.52 -4.37 5.24
N LYS A 5 9.06 -5.20 4.33
CA LYS A 5 10.05 -4.76 3.36
C LYS A 5 9.51 -4.58 1.93
N GLY A 6 8.23 -4.78 1.74
CA GLY A 6 7.66 -4.66 0.41
C GLY A 6 6.15 -4.72 0.44
N PHE A 7 5.56 -4.67 -0.74
CA PHE A 7 4.11 -4.78 -0.91
C PHE A 7 3.81 -5.56 -2.18
N VAL A 8 2.57 -6.00 -2.31
CA VAL A 8 2.14 -6.82 -3.43
C VAL A 8 1.20 -6.04 -4.32
N LEU A 9 1.42 -6.12 -5.64
CA LEU A 9 0.47 -5.68 -6.64
C LEU A 9 -0.18 -6.92 -7.24
N TYR A 10 -1.50 -6.97 -7.22
CA TYR A 10 -2.24 -8.12 -7.70
C TYR A 10 -2.50 -8.02 -9.20
N PHE A 11 -2.84 -9.16 -9.82
CA PHE A 11 -3.06 -9.21 -11.26
C PHE A 11 -4.17 -8.28 -11.74
N ASP A 12 -5.19 -8.03 -10.91
CA ASP A 12 -6.27 -7.13 -11.28
C ASP A 12 -5.83 -5.66 -11.37
N ALA A 13 -4.68 -5.32 -10.81
CA ALA A 13 -4.10 -3.98 -10.97
C ALA A 13 -3.59 -3.75 -12.40
N ALA A 14 -3.30 -4.81 -13.16
CA ALA A 14 -2.79 -4.68 -14.51
C ALA A 14 -3.75 -3.91 -15.43
N SER A 15 -5.07 -4.12 -15.28
CA SER A 15 -6.07 -3.41 -16.07
C SER A 15 -6.04 -1.90 -15.80
N SER A 16 -5.92 -1.53 -14.53
CA SER A 16 -5.84 -0.12 -14.13
C SER A 16 -4.58 0.53 -14.67
N LEU A 17 -3.45 -0.18 -14.63
CA LEU A 17 -2.19 0.32 -15.17
C LEU A 17 -2.23 0.46 -16.70
N ALA A 18 -2.87 -0.49 -17.37
CA ALA A 18 -2.97 -0.46 -18.83
C ALA A 18 -3.77 0.73 -19.33
N ALA A 19 -4.72 1.22 -18.55
CA ALA A 19 -5.56 2.37 -18.90
C ALA A 19 -4.81 3.71 -18.80
N LEU A 20 -3.65 3.73 -18.14
CA LEU A 20 -2.87 4.95 -17.92
C LEU A 20 -1.78 5.09 -18.97
N CYS A 21 -1.34 6.34 -19.24
CA CYS A 21 -0.18 6.58 -20.06
C CYS A 21 1.12 6.33 -19.27
N ALA A 22 2.25 6.33 -19.97
CA ALA A 22 3.54 6.01 -19.34
C ALA A 22 3.89 6.97 -18.20
N THR A 23 3.64 8.26 -18.37
CA THR A 23 3.89 9.26 -17.32
C THR A 23 3.03 9.00 -16.08
N GLN A 24 1.76 8.74 -16.29
CA GLN A 24 0.83 8.44 -15.18
C GLN A 24 1.25 7.18 -14.44
N ARG A 25 1.68 6.15 -15.17
CA ARG A 25 2.16 4.90 -14.54
C ARG A 25 3.37 5.14 -13.65
N GLY A 26 4.31 5.96 -14.12
CA GLY A 26 5.50 6.30 -13.35
C GLY A 26 5.17 7.06 -12.08
N GLU A 27 4.32 8.07 -12.18
CA GLU A 27 3.89 8.86 -11.04
C GLU A 27 3.12 8.01 -10.04
N LEU A 28 2.23 7.15 -10.52
CA LEU A 28 1.46 6.23 -9.69
C LEU A 28 2.37 5.26 -8.94
N LEU A 29 3.33 4.67 -9.64
CA LEU A 29 4.23 3.69 -9.03
C LEU A 29 5.04 4.31 -7.89
N LEU A 30 5.59 5.49 -8.10
CA LEU A 30 6.34 6.19 -7.07
C LEU A 30 5.47 6.54 -5.86
N ALA A 31 4.23 6.97 -6.11
CA ALA A 31 3.28 7.27 -5.05
C ALA A 31 2.94 6.01 -4.23
N LEU A 32 2.78 4.87 -4.90
CA LEU A 32 2.50 3.60 -4.22
C LEU A 32 3.67 3.16 -3.35
N PHE A 33 4.90 3.26 -3.84
CA PHE A 33 6.09 2.95 -3.04
C PHE A 33 6.16 3.83 -1.80
N ASP A 34 5.97 5.13 -1.98
CA ASP A 34 6.00 6.07 -0.86
C ASP A 34 4.90 5.76 0.16
N TYR A 35 3.69 5.53 -0.32
CA TYR A 35 2.56 5.18 0.56
C TYR A 35 2.84 3.89 1.33
N ALA A 36 3.34 2.86 0.64
CA ALA A 36 3.61 1.57 1.26
C ALA A 36 4.69 1.68 2.35
N GLU A 37 5.75 2.44 2.10
CA GLU A 37 6.79 2.68 3.08
C GLU A 37 6.27 3.43 4.29
N ARG A 38 5.47 4.47 4.06
CA ARG A 38 4.93 5.30 5.14
C ARG A 38 3.93 4.53 5.99
N THR A 39 3.06 3.74 5.36
CA THR A 39 2.05 2.98 6.10
C THR A 39 2.65 1.80 6.87
N ALA A 40 3.84 1.35 6.49
CA ALA A 40 4.56 0.33 7.25
C ALA A 40 5.09 0.88 8.59
N LYS A 41 5.26 2.19 8.69
CA LYS A 41 5.81 2.86 9.89
C LYS A 41 4.73 3.52 10.74
N GLN A 42 3.66 3.96 10.11
CA GLN A 42 2.58 4.66 10.80
C GLN A 42 1.26 4.35 10.10
N SER A 43 0.17 4.45 10.86
CA SER A 43 -1.15 4.24 10.30
C SER A 43 -1.48 5.39 9.34
N LEU A 44 -1.79 5.04 8.09
CA LEU A 44 -2.04 6.03 7.05
C LEU A 44 -3.09 5.48 6.08
N THR A 45 -4.16 6.24 5.87
CA THR A 45 -5.19 5.84 4.91
C THR A 45 -4.81 6.28 3.51
N PRO A 46 -5.31 5.59 2.46
CA PRO A 46 -5.07 6.03 1.08
C PRO A 46 -5.51 7.47 0.82
N GLU A 47 -6.63 7.89 1.37
CA GLU A 47 -7.13 9.26 1.17
C GLU A 47 -6.22 10.30 1.79
N THR A 48 -5.72 10.02 2.99
CA THR A 48 -4.76 10.92 3.65
C THR A 48 -3.46 11.01 2.83
N ALA A 49 -2.99 9.88 2.30
CA ALA A 49 -1.78 9.83 1.49
C ALA A 49 -1.93 10.65 0.22
N LEU A 50 -3.12 10.63 -0.42
CA LEU A 50 -3.36 11.38 -1.66
C LEU A 50 -3.15 12.88 -1.50
N ALA A 51 -3.33 13.41 -0.30
CA ALA A 51 -3.05 14.82 -0.04
C ALA A 51 -1.58 15.18 -0.26
N SER A 52 -0.69 14.20 -0.18
CA SER A 52 0.75 14.39 -0.44
C SER A 52 1.12 14.33 -1.93
N TYR A 53 0.17 13.99 -2.78
CA TYR A 53 0.42 13.80 -4.21
C TYR A 53 -0.50 14.67 -5.07
N PRO A 54 -0.40 16.00 -4.96
CA PRO A 54 -1.31 16.90 -5.69
C PRO A 54 -1.13 16.88 -7.20
N ALA A 55 0.02 16.38 -7.69
CA ALA A 55 0.30 16.30 -9.13
C ALA A 55 -0.47 15.18 -9.84
N LEU A 56 -0.99 14.20 -9.10
CA LEU A 56 -1.74 13.10 -9.70
C LEU A 56 -3.08 13.60 -10.22
N ASP A 57 -3.40 13.28 -11.48
CA ASP A 57 -4.71 13.61 -12.05
C ASP A 57 -5.78 12.64 -11.52
N GLU A 58 -7.05 12.92 -11.84
CA GLU A 58 -8.19 12.14 -11.35
C GLU A 58 -8.09 10.66 -11.71
N GLN A 59 -7.71 10.34 -12.94
CA GLN A 59 -7.60 8.96 -13.40
C GLN A 59 -6.52 8.22 -12.61
N THR A 60 -5.37 8.85 -12.41
CA THR A 60 -4.28 8.28 -11.63
C THR A 60 -4.65 8.13 -10.17
N ARG A 61 -5.39 9.10 -9.60
CA ARG A 61 -5.88 9.03 -8.23
C ARG A 61 -6.83 7.85 -8.02
N MET A 62 -7.71 7.59 -8.98
CA MET A 62 -8.62 6.45 -8.91
C MET A 62 -7.84 5.13 -8.88
N ALA A 63 -6.84 5.01 -9.74
CA ALA A 63 -5.98 3.83 -9.76
C ALA A 63 -5.20 3.69 -8.45
N PHE A 64 -4.71 4.79 -7.90
CA PHE A 64 -4.03 4.81 -6.61
C PHE A 64 -4.94 4.28 -5.50
N ARG A 65 -6.17 4.77 -5.41
CA ARG A 65 -7.11 4.33 -4.38
C ARG A 65 -7.35 2.83 -4.45
N PHE A 66 -7.55 2.31 -5.64
CA PHE A 66 -7.77 0.88 -5.85
C PHE A 66 -6.60 0.05 -5.35
N MET A 67 -5.39 0.41 -5.76
CA MET A 67 -4.18 -0.34 -5.38
C MET A 67 -3.79 -0.12 -3.92
N ALA A 68 -3.92 1.10 -3.43
CA ALA A 68 -3.57 1.43 -2.05
C ALA A 68 -4.50 0.74 -1.04
N ASN A 69 -5.76 0.54 -1.40
CA ASN A 69 -6.68 -0.21 -0.53
C ASN A 69 -6.21 -1.65 -0.33
N SER A 70 -5.67 -2.28 -1.37
CA SER A 70 -5.08 -3.62 -1.25
C SER A 70 -3.85 -3.62 -0.36
N ILE A 71 -3.00 -2.61 -0.50
CA ILE A 71 -1.81 -2.45 0.34
C ILE A 71 -2.21 -2.26 1.80
N GLU A 72 -3.24 -1.45 2.05
CA GLU A 72 -3.74 -1.21 3.41
C GLU A 72 -4.23 -2.50 4.06
N ARG A 73 -5.04 -3.28 3.33
CA ARG A 73 -5.53 -4.57 3.84
C ARG A 73 -4.39 -5.53 4.16
N ASP A 74 -3.42 -5.62 3.25
CA ASP A 74 -2.28 -6.52 3.43
C ASP A 74 -1.40 -6.08 4.60
N THR A 75 -1.23 -4.79 4.79
CA THR A 75 -0.46 -4.25 5.92
C THR A 75 -1.13 -4.59 7.24
N LYS A 76 -2.44 -4.40 7.32
CA LYS A 76 -3.20 -4.75 8.53
C LYS A 76 -3.15 -6.24 8.83
N LYS A 77 -3.25 -7.07 7.79
CA LYS A 77 -3.16 -8.52 7.93
C LYS A 77 -1.78 -8.94 8.43
N TRP A 78 -0.73 -8.33 7.87
CA TRP A 78 0.65 -8.59 8.28
C TRP A 78 0.88 -8.23 9.74
N GLU A 79 0.37 -7.08 10.19
CA GLU A 79 0.46 -6.64 11.59
C GLU A 79 -0.24 -7.60 12.53
N ARG A 80 -1.45 -8.06 12.17
CA ARG A 80 -2.19 -9.02 12.97
C ARG A 80 -1.45 -10.35 13.10
N GLN A 81 -0.86 -10.83 12.01
CA GLN A 81 -0.07 -12.07 12.02
C GLN A 81 1.17 -11.92 12.90
N ARG A 82 1.81 -10.78 12.86
CA ARG A 82 2.97 -10.49 13.70
C ARG A 82 2.60 -10.50 15.17
N GLU A 83 1.49 -9.87 15.53
CA GLU A 83 0.96 -9.87 16.89
C GLU A 83 0.62 -11.28 17.37
N ARG A 84 -0.02 -12.07 16.53
CA ARG A 84 -0.35 -13.45 16.87
C ARG A 84 0.88 -14.30 17.16
N ARG A 85 1.93 -14.12 16.37
CA ARG A 85 3.19 -14.83 16.59
C ARG A 85 3.82 -14.45 17.92
N SER A 86 3.81 -13.16 18.23
CA SER A 86 4.30 -12.65 19.51
C SER A 86 3.52 -13.23 20.68
N GLN A 87 2.19 -13.19 20.61
CA GLN A 87 1.33 -13.71 21.65
C GLN A 87 1.48 -15.23 21.79
N GLY A 88 1.57 -15.95 20.69
CA GLY A 88 1.77 -17.38 20.71
C GLY A 88 3.07 -17.78 21.36
N ALA A 89 4.16 -17.06 21.07
CA ALA A 89 5.45 -17.31 21.69
C ALA A 89 5.41 -17.06 23.21
N ALA A 90 4.74 -15.98 23.61
CA ALA A 90 4.59 -15.64 25.02
C ALA A 90 3.76 -16.68 25.79
N GLN A 91 2.76 -17.25 25.15
CA GLN A 91 1.88 -18.23 25.79
C GLN A 91 2.51 -19.61 25.98
N ARG A 92 3.60 -19.89 25.28
CA ARG A 92 4.27 -21.18 25.39
C ARG A 92 5.12 -21.33 26.67
N TYR A 93 5.30 -20.25 27.36
CA TYR A 93 6.05 -20.22 28.60
C TYR A 93 5.15 -19.80 29.75
#